data_c3df93b226a68462d0b06e2e20d2d1e6
#
_entry.id   c3df93b226a68462d0b06e2e20d2d1e6
#
_cell.length_a   1.000
_cell.length_b   1.000
_cell.length_c   1.000
_cell.angle_alpha   90.00
_cell.angle_beta   90.00
_cell.angle_gamma   90.00
#
_symmetry.space_group_name_H-M   'P 1'
#
loop_
_entity.id
_entity.type
_entity.pdbx_description
1 polymer ?
#
loop_
_entity_poly.entity_id
_entity_poly.type
_entity_poly.pdbx_seq_one_letter_code
_entity_poly.pdbx_strand_id
1 'polypeptide(L)'
;MSLSLLSLDIFCTEPFRIPFAGKVQICCFDKTGTLTSDDLVVEGVAGVKGKEAIAPVSEASPETIQVLAACHSLVQLEDGLVGDPLEKVTLSAIEWTLTKGEAAIPKKGKAAGLKIFHRFHFSSNLKRMSVIAGYTSMGSSDTQYLGLTKGAPEVLKQMFSKVPNNYDDLYISISRKGARVLALGRKELGALTLNQVRDMSRDEVEKNLEFVGFFVISCPLKPDSKMIIKEILDSSHSVSCLQK
;
A
#
# COMPACT_ATOMS: atom_id res chain seq x y z
N MET A 1 28.97 -24.75 23.15
CA MET A 1 28.11 -23.56 22.91
C MET A 1 28.21 -23.03 21.48
N SER A 2 29.39 -22.80 20.90
CA SER A 2 29.52 -22.37 19.49
C SER A 2 28.94 -23.39 18.49
N LEU A 3 29.14 -24.68 18.69
CA LEU A 3 28.60 -25.75 17.86
C LEU A 3 27.06 -25.86 17.94
N SER A 4 26.50 -25.57 19.11
CA SER A 4 25.03 -25.57 19.30
C SER A 4 24.35 -24.40 18.58
N LEU A 5 25.03 -23.26 18.44
CA LEU A 5 24.50 -22.12 17.66
C LEU A 5 24.56 -22.39 16.16
N LEU A 6 25.61 -23.06 15.69
CA LEU A 6 25.72 -23.48 14.28
C LEU A 6 24.63 -24.48 13.87
N SER A 7 24.18 -25.35 14.77
CA SER A 7 23.07 -26.27 14.49
C SER A 7 21.70 -25.57 14.38
N LEU A 8 21.64 -24.29 14.76
CA LEU A 8 20.50 -23.38 14.64
C LEU A 8 20.70 -22.33 13.53
N ASP A 9 21.65 -22.57 12.61
CA ASP A 9 22.03 -21.64 11.54
C ASP A 9 22.51 -20.25 12.05
N ILE A 10 23.00 -20.19 13.30
CA ILE A 10 23.54 -18.98 13.90
C ILE A 10 25.06 -19.00 13.84
N PHE A 11 25.65 -18.13 13.03
CA PHE A 11 27.09 -17.94 12.96
C PHE A 11 27.55 -16.88 13.97
N CYS A 12 28.37 -17.31 14.95
CA CYS A 12 28.91 -16.41 15.97
C CYS A 12 30.35 -15.98 15.58
N THR A 13 30.51 -14.71 15.24
CA THR A 13 31.83 -14.15 14.85
C THR A 13 32.78 -13.99 16.04
N GLU A 14 32.25 -13.72 17.24
CA GLU A 14 33.03 -13.48 18.45
C GLU A 14 32.52 -14.32 19.64
N PRO A 15 32.86 -15.64 19.68
CA PRO A 15 32.34 -16.56 20.70
C PRO A 15 32.63 -16.14 22.17
N PHE A 16 33.69 -15.39 22.38
CA PHE A 16 34.07 -14.92 23.72
C PHE A 16 33.12 -13.86 24.31
N ARG A 17 32.29 -13.24 23.44
CA ARG A 17 31.24 -12.28 23.85
C ARG A 17 29.94 -12.95 24.30
N ILE A 18 29.72 -14.22 24.02
CA ILE A 18 28.49 -14.92 24.40
C ILE A 18 28.16 -14.79 25.92
N PRO A 19 29.11 -14.88 26.85
CA PRO A 19 28.80 -14.66 28.30
C PRO A 19 28.25 -13.26 28.60
N PHE A 20 28.57 -12.26 27.77
CA PHE A 20 28.03 -10.90 27.97
C PHE A 20 26.59 -10.75 27.57
N ALA A 21 26.02 -11.69 26.79
CA ALA A 21 24.61 -11.66 26.44
C ALA A 21 23.69 -11.63 27.66
N GLY A 22 24.04 -12.32 28.73
CA GLY A 22 23.31 -12.26 30.01
C GLY A 22 23.39 -10.92 30.74
N LYS A 23 24.24 -9.98 30.31
CA LYS A 23 24.36 -8.62 30.86
C LYS A 23 23.65 -7.58 30.02
N VAL A 24 23.03 -7.97 28.88
CA VAL A 24 22.24 -7.07 28.07
C VAL A 24 21.01 -6.64 28.85
N GLN A 25 20.79 -5.34 28.96
CA GLN A 25 19.64 -4.79 29.68
C GLN A 25 18.47 -4.51 28.77
N ILE A 26 18.75 -4.10 27.52
CA ILE A 26 17.73 -3.68 26.56
C ILE A 26 17.98 -4.38 25.23
N CYS A 27 16.93 -5.02 24.69
CA CYS A 27 16.89 -5.57 23.35
C CYS A 27 16.07 -4.64 22.45
N CYS A 28 16.70 -4.08 21.43
CA CYS A 28 16.07 -3.19 20.46
C CYS A 28 15.79 -3.96 19.15
N PHE A 29 14.55 -3.97 18.74
CA PHE A 29 14.13 -4.65 17.50
C PHE A 29 13.67 -3.64 16.47
N ASP A 30 14.01 -3.87 15.20
CA ASP A 30 13.25 -3.28 14.09
C ASP A 30 11.89 -3.97 14.00
N LYS A 31 10.85 -3.23 13.58
CA LYS A 31 9.50 -3.78 13.47
C LYS A 31 9.35 -4.62 12.21
N THR A 32 9.55 -3.97 11.05
CA THR A 32 9.21 -4.55 9.74
C THR A 32 10.28 -5.54 9.29
N GLY A 33 9.86 -6.76 8.94
CA GLY A 33 10.77 -7.85 8.54
C GLY A 33 11.46 -8.56 9.70
N THR A 34 11.45 -7.98 10.92
CA THR A 34 12.02 -8.61 12.12
C THR A 34 10.92 -9.18 13.00
N LEU A 35 10.07 -8.33 13.57
CA LEU A 35 8.93 -8.75 14.39
C LEU A 35 7.70 -9.08 13.55
N THR A 36 7.54 -8.45 12.40
CA THR A 36 6.50 -8.78 11.44
C THR A 36 7.06 -9.65 10.32
N SER A 37 6.19 -10.39 9.63
CA SER A 37 6.52 -11.01 8.36
C SER A 37 6.83 -9.92 7.32
N ASP A 38 7.54 -10.29 6.26
CA ASP A 38 7.73 -9.45 5.07
C ASP A 38 6.48 -9.49 4.17
N ASP A 39 5.55 -10.38 4.46
CA ASP A 39 4.33 -10.54 3.69
C ASP A 39 3.32 -9.45 4.04
N LEU A 40 2.97 -8.67 3.04
CA LEU A 40 1.89 -7.70 3.13
C LEU A 40 0.56 -8.41 2.91
N VAL A 41 -0.38 -8.21 3.83
CA VAL A 41 -1.73 -8.75 3.75
C VAL A 41 -2.71 -7.63 3.46
N VAL A 42 -3.48 -7.78 2.40
CA VAL A 42 -4.58 -6.84 2.10
C VAL A 42 -5.77 -7.21 2.98
N GLU A 43 -6.09 -6.33 3.92
CA GLU A 43 -7.26 -6.49 4.80
C GLU A 43 -8.56 -6.15 4.07
N GLY A 44 -8.52 -5.19 3.16
CA GLY A 44 -9.67 -4.78 2.38
C GLY A 44 -9.78 -3.29 2.13
N VAL A 45 -11.01 -2.82 1.99
CA VAL A 45 -11.38 -1.42 1.77
C VAL A 45 -12.35 -0.93 2.83
N ALA A 46 -12.27 0.34 3.22
CA ALA A 46 -13.15 0.94 4.22
C ALA A 46 -13.64 2.33 3.75
N GLY A 47 -14.71 2.84 4.35
CA GLY A 47 -15.26 4.17 4.01
C GLY A 47 -15.99 4.23 2.67
N VAL A 48 -16.20 3.11 1.99
CA VAL A 48 -16.92 3.03 0.72
C VAL A 48 -18.43 3.06 1.02
N LYS A 49 -19.15 4.00 0.39
CA LYS A 49 -20.62 4.16 0.55
C LYS A 49 -21.07 4.25 2.02
N GLY A 50 -20.25 4.89 2.87
CA GLY A 50 -20.59 5.11 4.29
C GLY A 50 -20.43 3.89 5.20
N LYS A 51 -19.92 2.76 4.68
CA LYS A 51 -19.61 1.58 5.50
C LYS A 51 -18.32 1.82 6.30
N GLU A 52 -18.41 1.73 7.63
CA GLU A 52 -17.25 1.90 8.53
C GLU A 52 -16.40 0.64 8.66
N ALA A 53 -17.01 -0.53 8.49
CA ALA A 53 -16.30 -1.80 8.55
C ALA A 53 -15.37 -1.98 7.34
N ILE A 54 -14.24 -2.66 7.58
CA ILE A 54 -13.38 -3.12 6.49
C ILE A 54 -14.13 -4.22 5.74
N ALA A 55 -14.33 -3.98 4.45
CA ALA A 55 -14.96 -4.94 3.54
C ALA A 55 -13.90 -5.60 2.65
N PRO A 56 -14.09 -6.84 2.22
CA PRO A 56 -13.22 -7.47 1.23
C PRO A 56 -13.07 -6.60 -0.04
N VAL A 57 -11.92 -6.67 -0.69
CA VAL A 57 -11.65 -5.90 -1.92
C VAL A 57 -12.64 -6.26 -3.05
N SER A 58 -13.18 -7.47 -3.03
CA SER A 58 -14.23 -7.90 -3.98
C SER A 58 -15.54 -7.10 -3.88
N GLU A 59 -15.78 -6.43 -2.75
CA GLU A 59 -16.93 -5.55 -2.52
C GLU A 59 -16.61 -4.07 -2.79
N ALA A 60 -15.38 -3.76 -3.21
CA ALA A 60 -14.98 -2.40 -3.53
C ALA A 60 -15.79 -1.84 -4.72
N SER A 61 -15.98 -0.52 -4.70
CA SER A 61 -16.64 0.14 -5.83
C SER A 61 -15.74 0.12 -7.08
N PRO A 62 -16.32 0.21 -8.28
CA PRO A 62 -15.54 0.31 -9.52
C PRO A 62 -14.51 1.46 -9.46
N GLU A 63 -14.87 2.59 -8.87
CA GLU A 63 -14.01 3.76 -8.73
C GLU A 63 -12.81 3.47 -7.81
N THR A 64 -13.03 2.75 -6.70
CA THR A 64 -11.96 2.27 -5.80
C THR A 64 -11.01 1.34 -6.55
N ILE A 65 -11.56 0.38 -7.30
CA ILE A 65 -10.77 -0.57 -8.11
C ILE A 65 -9.94 0.16 -9.17
N GLN A 66 -10.48 1.20 -9.83
CA GLN A 66 -9.73 2.00 -10.80
C GLN A 66 -8.47 2.63 -10.19
N VAL A 67 -8.59 3.19 -8.98
CA VAL A 67 -7.43 3.76 -8.27
C VAL A 67 -6.41 2.67 -7.94
N LEU A 68 -6.85 1.56 -7.38
CA LEU A 68 -5.96 0.45 -7.00
C LEU A 68 -5.29 -0.21 -8.22
N ALA A 69 -6.00 -0.28 -9.36
CA ALA A 69 -5.51 -0.92 -10.58
C ALA A 69 -4.48 -0.10 -11.34
N ALA A 70 -4.61 1.24 -11.36
CA ALA A 70 -3.78 2.08 -12.21
C ALA A 70 -2.81 2.99 -11.44
N CYS A 71 -3.10 3.34 -10.18
CA CYS A 71 -2.22 4.21 -9.40
C CYS A 71 -1.05 3.43 -8.78
N HIS A 72 -0.04 3.12 -9.60
CA HIS A 72 1.17 2.40 -9.19
C HIS A 72 2.36 2.73 -10.11
N SER A 73 3.57 2.37 -9.64
CA SER A 73 4.83 2.46 -10.39
C SER A 73 5.34 1.11 -10.89
N LEU A 74 4.48 0.08 -10.93
CA LEU A 74 4.88 -1.25 -11.42
C LEU A 74 5.22 -1.22 -12.91
N VAL A 75 6.15 -2.08 -13.30
CA VAL A 75 6.57 -2.30 -14.68
C VAL A 75 6.50 -3.79 -14.99
N GLN A 76 5.92 -4.15 -16.13
CA GLN A 76 5.91 -5.53 -16.62
C GLN A 76 7.14 -5.78 -17.50
N LEU A 77 8.07 -6.57 -17.00
CA LEU A 77 9.24 -7.05 -17.72
C LEU A 77 9.02 -8.48 -18.25
N GLU A 78 10.00 -9.02 -18.98
CA GLU A 78 9.95 -10.39 -19.49
C GLU A 78 9.92 -11.42 -18.35
N ASP A 79 10.70 -11.17 -17.31
CA ASP A 79 10.82 -12.03 -16.12
C ASP A 79 9.70 -11.83 -15.08
N GLY A 80 8.74 -10.96 -15.35
CA GLY A 80 7.61 -10.73 -14.47
C GLY A 80 7.36 -9.26 -14.08
N LEU A 81 6.52 -9.09 -13.07
CA LEU A 81 6.13 -7.78 -12.55
C LEU A 81 7.17 -7.25 -11.56
N VAL A 82 7.74 -6.08 -11.84
CA VAL A 82 8.76 -5.42 -11.00
C VAL A 82 8.21 -4.13 -10.40
N GLY A 83 8.58 -3.85 -9.14
CA GLY A 83 8.21 -2.65 -8.39
C GLY A 83 7.95 -2.92 -6.92
N ASP A 84 7.30 -1.98 -6.26
CA ASP A 84 7.01 -2.02 -4.82
C ASP A 84 6.15 -3.25 -4.44
N PRO A 85 6.53 -4.03 -3.40
CA PRO A 85 5.77 -5.20 -2.94
C PRO A 85 4.30 -4.88 -2.60
N LEU A 86 4.04 -3.71 -1.99
CA LEU A 86 2.68 -3.27 -1.65
C LEU A 86 1.82 -3.12 -2.91
N GLU A 87 2.38 -2.55 -3.98
CA GLU A 87 1.69 -2.37 -5.25
C GLU A 87 1.43 -3.70 -5.96
N LYS A 88 2.40 -4.64 -5.88
CA LYS A 88 2.23 -6.01 -6.43
C LYS A 88 1.10 -6.76 -5.73
N VAL A 89 1.09 -6.75 -4.39
CA VAL A 89 0.05 -7.39 -3.59
C VAL A 89 -1.32 -6.74 -3.85
N THR A 90 -1.36 -5.41 -3.97
CA THR A 90 -2.58 -4.67 -4.32
C THR A 90 -3.15 -5.15 -5.65
N LEU A 91 -2.32 -5.18 -6.70
CA LEU A 91 -2.77 -5.58 -8.04
C LEU A 91 -3.24 -7.03 -8.09
N SER A 92 -2.56 -7.91 -7.33
CA SER A 92 -2.98 -9.30 -7.17
C SER A 92 -4.32 -9.44 -6.44
N ALA A 93 -4.52 -8.69 -5.35
CA ALA A 93 -5.73 -8.75 -4.53
C ALA A 93 -7.00 -8.32 -5.28
N ILE A 94 -6.89 -7.37 -6.21
CA ILE A 94 -8.00 -6.95 -7.07
C ILE A 94 -8.18 -7.84 -8.31
N GLU A 95 -7.38 -8.89 -8.48
CA GLU A 95 -7.36 -9.76 -9.66
C GLU A 95 -7.10 -9.00 -10.99
N TRP A 96 -6.21 -8.03 -10.98
CA TRP A 96 -5.77 -7.31 -12.18
C TRP A 96 -4.32 -7.66 -12.54
N THR A 97 -3.95 -7.35 -13.77
CA THR A 97 -2.58 -7.53 -14.27
C THR A 97 -2.16 -6.32 -15.10
N LEU A 98 -0.85 -6.09 -15.17
CA LEU A 98 -0.26 -5.03 -16.00
C LEU A 98 0.28 -5.65 -17.29
N THR A 99 -0.02 -5.02 -18.43
CA THR A 99 0.53 -5.41 -19.72
C THR A 99 1.86 -4.69 -20.00
N LYS A 100 2.67 -5.18 -20.95
CA LYS A 100 3.88 -4.49 -21.42
C LYS A 100 3.59 -3.08 -22.00
N GLY A 101 2.34 -2.83 -22.44
CA GLY A 101 1.89 -1.53 -22.95
C GLY A 101 1.37 -0.57 -21.88
N GLU A 102 1.71 -0.80 -20.60
CA GLU A 102 1.28 0.03 -19.48
C GLU A 102 -0.25 0.12 -19.29
N ALA A 103 -0.98 -0.90 -19.69
CA ALA A 103 -2.39 -1.02 -19.42
C ALA A 103 -2.64 -2.02 -18.29
N ALA A 104 -3.34 -1.57 -17.25
CA ALA A 104 -3.89 -2.45 -16.23
C ALA A 104 -5.20 -3.05 -16.75
N ILE A 105 -5.31 -4.36 -16.73
CA ILE A 105 -6.49 -5.10 -17.23
C ILE A 105 -6.97 -6.10 -16.17
N PRO A 106 -8.28 -6.32 -16.04
CA PRO A 106 -8.81 -7.34 -15.15
C PRO A 106 -8.45 -8.74 -15.67
N LYS A 107 -8.08 -9.64 -14.76
CA LYS A 107 -7.87 -11.06 -15.10
C LYS A 107 -9.18 -11.76 -15.40
N LYS A 108 -10.27 -11.30 -14.77
CA LYS A 108 -11.63 -11.83 -14.94
C LYS A 108 -12.64 -10.68 -15.02
N GLY A 109 -13.76 -10.90 -15.67
CA GLY A 109 -14.84 -9.90 -15.78
C GLY A 109 -14.79 -9.05 -17.03
N LYS A 110 -15.68 -8.04 -17.11
CA LYS A 110 -15.89 -7.18 -18.28
C LYS A 110 -15.48 -5.72 -18.02
N ALA A 111 -14.78 -5.43 -16.91
CA ALA A 111 -14.34 -4.08 -16.64
C ALA A 111 -13.34 -3.61 -17.72
N ALA A 112 -13.47 -2.36 -18.13
CA ALA A 112 -12.56 -1.77 -19.12
C ALA A 112 -11.15 -1.69 -18.54
N GLY A 113 -10.15 -2.05 -19.35
CA GLY A 113 -8.75 -1.85 -19.00
C GLY A 113 -8.42 -0.36 -18.90
N LEU A 114 -7.46 -0.04 -18.07
CA LEU A 114 -6.97 1.32 -17.80
C LEU A 114 -5.55 1.46 -18.34
N LYS A 115 -5.36 2.26 -19.36
CA LYS A 115 -4.02 2.60 -19.86
C LYS A 115 -3.47 3.76 -19.03
N ILE A 116 -2.24 3.62 -18.55
CA ILE A 116 -1.53 4.66 -17.79
C ILE A 116 -0.79 5.55 -18.81
N PHE A 117 -1.03 6.85 -18.74
CA PHE A 117 -0.45 7.84 -19.66
C PHE A 117 0.61 8.69 -19.00
N HIS A 118 0.44 9.01 -17.71
CA HIS A 118 1.41 9.81 -16.96
C HIS A 118 1.43 9.38 -15.49
N ARG A 119 2.63 9.37 -14.88
CA ARG A 119 2.84 9.05 -13.45
C ARG A 119 3.52 10.19 -12.73
N PHE A 120 2.91 10.63 -11.64
CA PHE A 120 3.55 11.45 -10.61
C PHE A 120 3.97 10.50 -9.50
N HIS A 121 5.24 10.07 -9.55
CA HIS A 121 5.76 9.05 -8.66
C HIS A 121 5.63 9.42 -7.18
N PHE A 122 5.64 8.41 -6.33
CA PHE A 122 5.61 8.59 -4.88
C PHE A 122 6.80 9.43 -4.41
N SER A 123 6.53 10.34 -3.50
CA SER A 123 7.55 11.12 -2.78
C SER A 123 7.26 11.05 -1.29
N SER A 124 8.28 10.74 -0.50
CA SER A 124 8.16 10.68 0.96
C SER A 124 7.78 12.03 1.57
N ASN A 125 8.22 13.14 0.98
CA ASN A 125 7.85 14.49 1.42
C ASN A 125 6.37 14.78 1.15
N LEU A 126 5.85 14.32 0.00
CA LEU A 126 4.47 14.52 -0.40
C LEU A 126 3.54 13.44 0.12
N LYS A 127 4.06 12.31 0.58
CA LYS A 127 3.32 11.13 1.08
C LYS A 127 2.17 10.67 0.18
N ARG A 128 2.29 10.86 -1.13
CA ARG A 128 1.27 10.52 -2.12
C ARG A 128 1.84 10.25 -3.49
N MET A 129 1.05 9.58 -4.29
CA MET A 129 1.31 9.25 -5.67
C MET A 129 0.04 9.48 -6.49
N SER A 130 0.21 9.93 -7.74
CA SER A 130 -0.92 10.15 -8.66
C SER A 130 -0.59 9.67 -10.06
N VAL A 131 -1.60 9.30 -10.81
CA VAL A 131 -1.46 8.95 -12.22
C VAL A 131 -2.59 9.55 -13.04
N ILE A 132 -2.33 9.77 -14.32
CA ILE A 132 -3.37 9.99 -15.32
C ILE A 132 -3.52 8.68 -16.09
N ALA A 133 -4.69 8.07 -15.95
CA ALA A 133 -5.06 6.86 -16.68
C ALA A 133 -6.26 7.14 -17.57
N GLY A 134 -6.48 6.31 -18.55
CA GLY A 134 -7.63 6.46 -19.44
C GLY A 134 -8.19 5.12 -19.88
N TYR A 135 -9.47 5.12 -20.19
CA TYR A 135 -10.18 3.98 -20.76
C TYR A 135 -11.04 4.40 -21.94
N THR A 136 -11.27 3.47 -22.84
CA THR A 136 -12.18 3.67 -23.95
C THR A 136 -13.41 2.80 -23.71
N SER A 137 -14.59 3.42 -23.69
CA SER A 137 -15.86 2.69 -23.54
C SER A 137 -16.16 1.89 -24.78
N MET A 138 -16.83 0.74 -24.63
CA MET A 138 -17.27 -0.07 -25.76
C MET A 138 -18.15 0.76 -26.67
N GLY A 139 -17.77 0.84 -27.94
CA GLY A 139 -18.51 1.58 -28.98
C GLY A 139 -18.17 3.08 -29.07
N SER A 140 -17.23 3.58 -28.27
CA SER A 140 -16.68 4.95 -28.40
C SER A 140 -15.27 4.90 -28.98
N SER A 141 -14.90 5.90 -29.76
CA SER A 141 -13.50 6.15 -30.16
C SER A 141 -12.76 7.01 -29.17
N ASP A 142 -13.48 7.65 -28.25
CA ASP A 142 -12.92 8.66 -27.35
C ASP A 142 -12.41 8.05 -26.05
N THR A 143 -11.17 8.38 -25.69
CA THR A 143 -10.58 8.02 -24.42
C THR A 143 -11.06 8.98 -23.33
N GLN A 144 -11.63 8.44 -22.27
CA GLN A 144 -11.96 9.18 -21.06
C GLN A 144 -10.79 9.11 -20.07
N TYR A 145 -10.30 10.26 -19.65
CA TYR A 145 -9.15 10.34 -18.75
C TYR A 145 -9.57 10.50 -17.30
N LEU A 146 -8.80 9.88 -16.42
CA LEU A 146 -8.99 9.89 -14.97
C LEU A 146 -7.71 10.32 -14.28
N GLY A 147 -7.82 11.21 -13.30
CA GLY A 147 -6.82 11.46 -12.29
C GLY A 147 -7.05 10.52 -11.11
N LEU A 148 -6.07 9.69 -10.79
CA LEU A 148 -6.15 8.68 -9.74
C LEU A 148 -5.02 8.91 -8.75
N THR A 149 -5.36 9.04 -7.47
CA THR A 149 -4.40 9.39 -6.42
C THR A 149 -4.54 8.47 -5.23
N LYS A 150 -3.41 8.03 -4.67
CA LYS A 150 -3.35 7.32 -3.38
C LYS A 150 -2.29 7.95 -2.48
N GLY A 151 -2.52 7.95 -1.18
CA GLY A 151 -1.56 8.50 -0.23
C GLY A 151 -2.03 8.48 1.20
N ALA A 152 -1.25 9.15 2.06
CA ALA A 152 -1.55 9.27 3.47
C ALA A 152 -2.89 10.00 3.69
N PRO A 153 -3.78 9.45 4.56
CA PRO A 153 -5.11 10.02 4.76
C PRO A 153 -5.08 11.50 5.17
N GLU A 154 -4.18 11.89 6.05
CA GLU A 154 -4.03 13.26 6.54
C GLU A 154 -3.65 14.25 5.43
N VAL A 155 -2.95 13.78 4.40
CA VAL A 155 -2.53 14.59 3.26
C VAL A 155 -3.65 14.70 2.22
N LEU A 156 -4.25 13.57 1.85
CA LEU A 156 -5.29 13.55 0.82
C LEU A 156 -6.58 14.23 1.27
N LYS A 157 -6.84 14.30 2.57
CA LYS A 157 -8.02 15.00 3.12
C LYS A 157 -8.20 16.40 2.55
N GLN A 158 -7.10 17.14 2.38
CA GLN A 158 -7.12 18.53 1.90
C GLN A 158 -7.39 18.64 0.38
N MET A 159 -7.28 17.52 -0.34
CA MET A 159 -7.44 17.45 -1.79
C MET A 159 -8.84 17.02 -2.23
N PHE A 160 -9.62 16.49 -1.29
CA PHE A 160 -10.99 16.05 -1.58
C PHE A 160 -11.95 17.22 -1.69
N SER A 161 -12.83 17.16 -2.69
CA SER A 161 -13.92 18.11 -2.87
C SER A 161 -14.97 18.00 -1.75
N LYS A 162 -15.15 16.79 -1.24
CA LYS A 162 -16.05 16.49 -0.12
C LYS A 162 -15.42 15.40 0.75
N VAL A 163 -15.28 15.69 2.03
CA VAL A 163 -14.75 14.77 3.04
C VAL A 163 -15.92 14.17 3.82
N PRO A 164 -16.00 12.83 4.00
CA PRO A 164 -16.99 12.22 4.88
C PRO A 164 -16.85 12.69 6.34
N ASN A 165 -17.95 12.83 7.07
CA ASN A 165 -17.94 13.34 8.45
C ASN A 165 -17.09 12.46 9.40
N ASN A 166 -17.09 11.14 9.18
CA ASN A 166 -16.36 10.16 9.98
C ASN A 166 -14.97 9.81 9.42
N TYR A 167 -14.44 10.62 8.49
CA TYR A 167 -13.18 10.34 7.79
C TYR A 167 -12.00 10.11 8.75
N ASP A 168 -11.79 11.07 9.68
CA ASP A 168 -10.66 11.01 10.61
C ASP A 168 -10.82 9.87 11.61
N ASP A 169 -11.99 9.72 12.20
CA ASP A 169 -12.29 8.69 13.20
C ASP A 169 -12.08 7.29 12.61
N LEU A 170 -12.50 7.09 11.37
CA LEU A 170 -12.40 5.81 10.68
C LEU A 170 -10.94 5.42 10.44
N TYR A 171 -10.14 6.27 9.76
CA TYR A 171 -8.76 5.87 9.45
C TYR A 171 -7.88 5.80 10.71
N ILE A 172 -8.13 6.65 11.72
CA ILE A 172 -7.41 6.60 12.99
C ILE A 172 -7.74 5.30 13.74
N SER A 173 -9.02 4.90 13.79
CA SER A 173 -9.43 3.67 14.45
C SER A 173 -8.78 2.43 13.83
N ILE A 174 -8.68 2.40 12.49
CA ILE A 174 -8.02 1.31 11.75
C ILE A 174 -6.50 1.34 11.99
N SER A 175 -5.88 2.52 11.91
CA SER A 175 -4.43 2.67 12.12
C SER A 175 -3.99 2.29 13.53
N ARG A 176 -4.82 2.56 14.56
CA ARG A 176 -4.56 2.16 15.96
C ARG A 176 -4.50 0.65 16.14
N LYS A 177 -5.09 -0.13 15.24
CA LYS A 177 -4.99 -1.60 15.22
C LYS A 177 -3.70 -2.10 14.55
N GLY A 178 -2.82 -1.19 14.14
CA GLY A 178 -1.53 -1.51 13.52
C GLY A 178 -1.58 -1.66 12.00
N ALA A 179 -2.73 -1.42 11.37
CA ALA A 179 -2.85 -1.47 9.92
C ALA A 179 -2.32 -0.18 9.27
N ARG A 180 -1.79 -0.31 8.06
CA ARG A 180 -1.47 0.82 7.18
C ARG A 180 -2.71 1.18 6.38
N VAL A 181 -3.10 2.45 6.42
CA VAL A 181 -4.26 2.97 5.72
C VAL A 181 -3.81 3.94 4.64
N LEU A 182 -4.26 3.74 3.42
CA LEU A 182 -4.09 4.67 2.30
C LEU A 182 -5.44 5.23 1.89
N ALA A 183 -5.55 6.54 1.79
CA ALA A 183 -6.72 7.17 1.19
C ALA A 183 -6.64 7.10 -0.33
N LEU A 184 -7.78 6.94 -0.97
CA LEU A 184 -7.94 6.81 -2.40
C LEU A 184 -8.78 7.96 -2.93
N GLY A 185 -8.28 8.63 -3.95
CA GLY A 185 -8.93 9.75 -4.62
C GLY A 185 -9.04 9.53 -6.12
N ARG A 186 -10.14 9.97 -6.69
CA ARG A 186 -10.43 9.88 -8.12
C ARG A 186 -10.96 11.23 -8.62
N LYS A 187 -10.65 11.54 -9.86
CA LYS A 187 -11.19 12.70 -10.58
C LYS A 187 -11.42 12.36 -12.03
N GLU A 188 -12.55 12.73 -12.57
CA GLU A 188 -12.78 12.69 -14.02
C GLU A 188 -12.15 13.92 -14.68
N LEU A 189 -11.29 13.66 -15.65
CA LEU A 189 -10.62 14.70 -16.44
C LEU A 189 -11.29 14.91 -17.80
N GLY A 190 -12.21 14.00 -18.17
CA GLY A 190 -12.93 14.05 -19.44
C GLY A 190 -12.09 13.64 -20.65
N ALA A 191 -12.48 14.10 -21.81
CA ALA A 191 -11.77 13.90 -23.06
C ALA A 191 -10.65 14.96 -23.19
N LEU A 192 -9.41 14.50 -23.29
CA LEU A 192 -8.21 15.36 -23.42
C LEU A 192 -7.39 14.90 -24.62
N THR A 193 -6.60 15.79 -25.16
CA THR A 193 -5.55 15.45 -26.12
C THR A 193 -4.33 14.92 -25.41
N LEU A 194 -3.50 14.13 -26.10
CA LEU A 194 -2.25 13.59 -25.53
C LEU A 194 -1.28 14.70 -25.07
N ASN A 195 -1.28 15.86 -25.74
CA ASN A 195 -0.47 17.00 -25.32
C ASN A 195 -0.98 17.59 -24.00
N GLN A 196 -2.30 17.78 -23.86
CA GLN A 196 -2.89 18.23 -22.60
C GLN A 196 -2.61 17.28 -21.45
N VAL A 197 -2.66 15.95 -21.67
CA VAL A 197 -2.31 14.95 -20.65
C VAL A 197 -0.85 15.05 -20.24
N ARG A 198 0.06 15.29 -21.21
CA ARG A 198 1.51 15.42 -20.95
C ARG A 198 1.84 16.67 -20.16
N ASP A 199 1.18 17.79 -20.49
CA ASP A 199 1.48 19.11 -19.95
C ASP A 199 0.75 19.39 -18.63
N MET A 200 -0.21 18.52 -18.26
CA MET A 200 -1.00 18.66 -17.03
C MET A 200 -0.12 18.57 -15.79
N SER A 201 -0.21 19.57 -14.92
CA SER A 201 0.53 19.63 -13.68
C SER A 201 -0.05 18.67 -12.64
N ARG A 202 0.80 18.30 -11.66
CA ARG A 202 0.37 17.47 -10.53
C ARG A 202 -0.78 18.09 -9.75
N ASP A 203 -0.74 19.40 -9.51
CA ASP A 203 -1.75 20.12 -8.75
C ASP A 203 -3.12 20.12 -9.45
N GLU A 204 -3.14 20.16 -10.78
CA GLU A 204 -4.38 20.04 -11.54
C GLU A 204 -5.04 18.67 -11.42
N VAL A 205 -4.23 17.61 -11.37
CA VAL A 205 -4.71 16.23 -11.20
C VAL A 205 -5.21 16.00 -9.77
N GLU A 206 -4.49 16.51 -8.78
CA GLU A 206 -4.72 16.24 -7.36
C GLU A 206 -5.75 17.17 -6.70
N LYS A 207 -6.23 18.19 -7.39
CA LYS A 207 -7.24 19.13 -6.87
C LYS A 207 -8.67 18.63 -7.07
N ASN A 208 -9.52 18.82 -6.03
CA ASN A 208 -10.94 18.47 -6.06
C ASN A 208 -11.19 16.99 -6.38
N LEU A 209 -10.45 16.11 -5.72
CA LEU A 209 -10.65 14.67 -5.83
C LEU A 209 -11.97 14.23 -5.19
N GLU A 210 -12.58 13.22 -5.74
CA GLU A 210 -13.63 12.44 -5.10
C GLU A 210 -13.00 11.40 -4.18
N PHE A 211 -13.44 11.32 -2.92
CA PHE A 211 -13.04 10.28 -2.01
C PHE A 211 -13.71 8.96 -2.38
N VAL A 212 -12.94 7.93 -2.68
CA VAL A 212 -13.45 6.61 -3.10
C VAL A 212 -13.12 5.48 -2.13
N GLY A 213 -12.65 5.82 -0.94
CA GLY A 213 -12.42 4.87 0.14
C GLY A 213 -11.00 4.88 0.68
N PHE A 214 -10.80 4.06 1.71
CA PHE A 214 -9.50 3.72 2.26
C PHE A 214 -9.10 2.32 1.83
N PHE A 215 -7.84 2.13 1.50
CA PHE A 215 -7.24 0.82 1.30
C PHE A 215 -6.45 0.44 2.55
N VAL A 216 -6.71 -0.76 3.07
CA VAL A 216 -6.19 -1.20 4.36
C VAL A 216 -5.28 -2.40 4.16
N ILE A 217 -4.06 -2.28 4.66
CA ILE A 217 -3.01 -3.29 4.52
C ILE A 217 -2.40 -3.51 5.90
N SER A 218 -2.07 -4.75 6.22
CA SER A 218 -1.35 -5.10 7.44
C SER A 218 -0.05 -5.84 7.14
N CYS A 219 0.85 -5.79 8.12
CA CYS A 219 2.02 -6.65 8.19
C CYS A 219 1.83 -7.47 9.47
N PRO A 220 1.36 -8.73 9.39
CA PRO A 220 1.14 -9.53 10.57
C PRO A 220 2.44 -9.79 11.32
N LEU A 221 2.36 -9.89 12.65
CA LEU A 221 3.47 -10.37 13.44
C LEU A 221 3.81 -11.81 13.04
N LYS A 222 5.08 -12.15 13.05
CA LYS A 222 5.50 -13.56 12.93
C LYS A 222 4.87 -14.37 14.06
N PRO A 223 4.53 -15.65 13.82
CA PRO A 223 3.81 -16.48 14.80
C PRO A 223 4.53 -16.56 16.17
N ASP A 224 5.86 -16.56 16.15
CA ASP A 224 6.74 -16.70 17.31
C ASP A 224 7.07 -15.35 17.99
N SER A 225 6.93 -14.21 17.33
CA SER A 225 7.36 -12.90 17.85
C SER A 225 6.79 -12.57 19.21
N LYS A 226 5.51 -12.85 19.45
CA LYS A 226 4.87 -12.58 20.73
C LYS A 226 5.44 -13.44 21.86
N MET A 227 5.71 -14.71 21.57
CA MET A 227 6.28 -15.67 22.52
C MET A 227 7.72 -15.27 22.87
N ILE A 228 8.56 -15.01 21.86
CA ILE A 228 9.95 -14.63 22.05
C ILE A 228 10.10 -13.33 22.82
N ILE A 229 9.29 -12.30 22.50
CA ILE A 229 9.30 -11.04 23.26
C ILE A 229 8.98 -11.30 24.74
N LYS A 230 8.00 -12.16 25.02
CA LYS A 230 7.65 -12.51 26.39
C LYS A 230 8.80 -13.22 27.11
N GLU A 231 9.45 -14.18 26.47
CA GLU A 231 10.61 -14.90 27.05
C GLU A 231 11.78 -13.96 27.35
N ILE A 232 12.04 -12.97 26.47
CA ILE A 232 13.05 -11.94 26.69
C ILE A 232 12.71 -11.08 27.92
N LEU A 233 11.46 -10.65 28.05
CA LEU A 233 10.97 -9.88 29.20
C LEU A 233 11.03 -10.71 30.50
N ASP A 234 10.63 -11.97 30.46
CA ASP A 234 10.66 -12.90 31.61
C ASP A 234 12.12 -13.19 32.04
N SER A 235 13.08 -13.06 31.10
CA SER A 235 14.53 -13.17 31.39
C SER A 235 15.15 -11.87 31.91
N SER A 236 14.35 -10.93 32.41
CA SER A 236 14.77 -9.65 32.99
C SER A 236 15.46 -8.68 32.02
N HIS A 237 15.22 -8.81 30.74
CA HIS A 237 15.62 -7.83 29.73
C HIS A 237 14.45 -6.88 29.41
N SER A 238 14.76 -5.63 29.13
CA SER A 238 13.77 -4.69 28.56
C SER A 238 13.72 -4.84 27.05
N VAL A 239 12.54 -4.68 26.46
CA VAL A 239 12.36 -4.74 25.00
C VAL A 239 11.90 -3.37 24.50
N SER A 240 12.53 -2.90 23.44
CA SER A 240 12.13 -1.69 22.70
C SER A 240 11.97 -2.02 21.22
N CYS A 241 10.95 -1.44 20.60
CA CYS A 241 10.72 -1.56 19.16
C CYS A 241 11.00 -0.20 18.50
N LEU A 242 11.91 -0.19 17.55
CA LEU A 242 12.24 0.98 16.73
C LEU A 242 11.41 0.94 15.44
N GLN A 243 10.73 2.02 15.16
CA GLN A 243 10.00 2.19 13.91
C GLN A 243 10.43 3.51 13.26
N LYS A 244 10.91 3.42 12.01
CA LYS A 244 11.16 4.59 11.15
C LYS A 244 9.87 5.12 10.54
#